data_7dd37e4de5606cf2d558348a5bd052a6
#
_entry.id   7dd37e4de5606cf2d558348a5bd052a6
#
_cell.length_a   1.000
_cell.length_b   1.000
_cell.length_c   1.000
_cell.angle_alpha   90.00
_cell.angle_beta   90.00
_cell.angle_gamma   90.00
#
_symmetry.space_group_name_H-M   'P 1'
#
loop_
_entity.id
_entity.type
_entity.pdbx_description
1 polymer ?
#
loop_
_entity_poly.entity_id
_entity_poly.type
_entity_poly.pdbx_seq_one_letter_code
_entity_poly.pdbx_strand_id
1 'polypeptide(L)'
;IYSMMDGSYQADLMFYPRLKKINNGYDTIMTCIEVTTRKGYCIPMKGKKTQAILDAFGILINKTSKCGMPVKILTTDLGSEWISDAFNKVATKQKIHHFTAQEGDHHKMGMIERFNRTMKALLGKYFTAFNTKGKWIDTLEDIVYNYNHTFHRGIQCTPMEAEKSKTIRAQIREAASFKTSLLDHTKDLHVGDRVRVLRNRNLFEKEGPKWSRQIYEIEKDDITTCKLKGQDRV
;
A
#
# COMPACT_ATOMS: atom_id res chain seq x y z
N ILE A 1 -1.37 6.49 -9.66
CA ILE A 1 -1.03 5.32 -10.53
C ILE A 1 0.10 4.59 -9.82
N TYR A 2 -0.08 3.28 -9.54
CA TYR A 2 0.96 2.46 -8.95
C TYR A 2 1.96 2.03 -10.02
N SER A 3 3.25 2.07 -9.71
CA SER A 3 4.20 1.38 -10.57
C SER A 3 3.98 -0.13 -10.44
N MET A 4 3.55 -0.79 -11.50
CA MET A 4 3.41 -2.25 -11.55
C MET A 4 4.69 -2.94 -12.06
N MET A 5 5.84 -2.31 -11.85
CA MET A 5 7.13 -2.94 -12.12
C MET A 5 7.42 -4.03 -11.09
N ASP A 6 8.06 -5.10 -11.52
CA ASP A 6 8.56 -6.14 -10.60
C ASP A 6 9.50 -5.52 -9.56
N GLY A 7 9.21 -5.77 -8.30
CA GLY A 7 9.95 -5.19 -7.18
C GLY A 7 9.38 -3.85 -6.67
N SER A 8 8.13 -3.51 -7.03
CA SER A 8 7.41 -2.38 -6.45
C SER A 8 6.61 -2.84 -5.24
N TYR A 9 6.85 -2.23 -4.09
CA TYR A 9 6.26 -2.61 -2.81
C TYR A 9 5.55 -1.43 -2.15
N GLN A 10 4.51 -1.74 -1.37
CA GLN A 10 3.94 -0.83 -0.39
C GLN A 10 4.17 -1.40 1.01
N ALA A 11 4.52 -0.56 1.98
CA ALA A 11 4.71 -0.97 3.35
C ALA A 11 3.98 -0.05 4.34
N ASP A 12 3.56 -0.63 5.46
CA ASP A 12 2.84 0.04 6.54
C ASP A 12 3.08 -0.69 7.86
N LEU A 13 2.63 -0.13 8.97
CA LEU A 13 2.76 -0.72 10.29
C LEU A 13 1.39 -1.02 10.91
N MET A 14 1.22 -2.23 11.42
CA MET A 14 0.07 -2.58 12.25
C MET A 14 0.47 -2.61 13.72
N PHE A 15 -0.28 -1.91 14.58
CA PHE A 15 0.01 -1.77 16.00
C PHE A 15 -0.93 -2.60 16.87
N TYR A 16 -0.36 -3.34 17.83
CA TYR A 16 -1.07 -4.15 18.82
C TYR A 16 -0.52 -3.92 20.23
N PRO A 17 -0.47 -2.67 20.74
CA PRO A 17 0.21 -2.36 22.01
C PRO A 17 -0.38 -3.09 23.21
N ARG A 18 -1.70 -3.33 23.22
CA ARG A 18 -2.39 -4.07 24.28
C ARG A 18 -2.03 -5.55 24.32
N LEU A 19 -1.52 -6.10 23.22
CA LEU A 19 -1.19 -7.53 23.09
C LEU A 19 0.31 -7.81 23.28
N LYS A 20 1.11 -6.81 23.61
CA LYS A 20 2.56 -6.88 23.77
C LYS A 20 3.00 -8.00 24.72
N LYS A 21 2.39 -8.07 25.89
CA LYS A 21 2.78 -9.02 26.94
C LYS A 21 2.61 -10.48 26.49
N ILE A 22 1.50 -10.80 25.84
CA ILE A 22 1.20 -12.19 25.39
C ILE A 22 1.92 -12.56 24.08
N ASN A 23 2.52 -11.59 23.39
CA ASN A 23 3.29 -11.79 22.16
C ASN A 23 4.80 -11.62 22.38
N ASN A 24 5.34 -12.03 23.53
CA ASN A 24 6.78 -12.04 23.81
C ASN A 24 7.45 -10.66 23.64
N GLY A 25 6.72 -9.59 23.94
CA GLY A 25 7.19 -8.22 23.79
C GLY A 25 7.01 -7.63 22.38
N TYR A 26 6.51 -8.40 21.42
CA TYR A 26 6.15 -7.90 20.08
C TYR A 26 4.79 -7.20 20.14
N ASP A 27 4.73 -6.00 19.61
CA ASP A 27 3.54 -5.14 19.63
C ASP A 27 3.27 -4.45 18.27
N THR A 28 4.13 -4.68 17.32
CA THR A 28 4.06 -4.06 15.98
C THR A 28 4.37 -5.11 14.92
N ILE A 29 3.71 -5.01 13.78
CA ILE A 29 3.98 -5.83 12.61
C ILE A 29 4.26 -4.88 11.44
N MET A 30 5.46 -4.94 10.85
CA MET A 30 5.72 -4.35 9.55
C MET A 30 5.03 -5.20 8.50
N THR A 31 4.10 -4.62 7.80
CA THR A 31 3.42 -5.24 6.66
C THR A 31 3.98 -4.71 5.36
N CYS A 32 4.07 -5.58 4.37
CA CYS A 32 4.52 -5.19 3.05
C CYS A 32 3.82 -6.04 1.99
N ILE A 33 3.48 -5.43 0.85
CA ILE A 33 2.86 -6.12 -0.28
C ILE A 33 3.56 -5.74 -1.58
N GLU A 34 3.90 -6.74 -2.39
CA GLU A 34 4.36 -6.51 -3.76
C GLU A 34 3.18 -6.17 -4.67
N VAL A 35 3.33 -5.07 -5.42
CA VAL A 35 2.21 -4.41 -6.12
C VAL A 35 1.63 -5.27 -7.25
N THR A 36 2.45 -5.99 -8.00
CA THR A 36 1.99 -6.81 -9.14
C THR A 36 1.43 -8.14 -8.66
N THR A 37 2.19 -8.87 -7.86
CA THR A 37 1.87 -10.24 -7.44
C THR A 37 0.90 -10.31 -6.27
N ARG A 38 0.70 -9.21 -5.54
CA ARG A 38 -0.03 -9.18 -4.25
C ARG A 38 0.62 -10.04 -3.18
N LYS A 39 1.88 -10.47 -3.34
CA LYS A 39 2.58 -11.23 -2.31
C LYS A 39 2.80 -10.39 -1.07
N GLY A 40 2.29 -10.89 0.05
CA GLY A 40 2.32 -10.23 1.33
C GLY A 40 3.46 -10.73 2.22
N TYR A 41 3.97 -9.83 3.03
CA TYR A 41 4.98 -10.08 4.06
C TYR A 41 4.54 -9.42 5.36
N CYS A 42 4.70 -10.12 6.47
CA CYS A 42 4.52 -9.60 7.82
C CYS A 42 5.75 -9.90 8.64
N ILE A 43 6.34 -8.89 9.23
CA ILE A 43 7.57 -9.01 10.03
C ILE A 43 7.27 -8.47 11.43
N PRO A 44 7.34 -9.32 12.48
CA PRO A 44 7.09 -8.90 13.85
C PRO A 44 8.19 -7.98 14.36
N MET A 45 7.80 -6.95 15.12
CA MET A 45 8.68 -5.94 15.68
C MET A 45 8.36 -5.65 17.15
N LYS A 46 9.39 -5.27 17.91
CA LYS A 46 9.24 -4.77 19.29
C LYS A 46 9.24 -3.24 19.30
N GLY A 47 8.05 -2.67 19.16
CA GLY A 47 7.85 -1.21 19.05
C GLY A 47 8.16 -0.67 17.66
N LYS A 48 8.16 0.68 17.56
CA LYS A 48 8.36 1.44 16.31
C LYS A 48 9.61 2.34 16.31
N LYS A 49 10.59 2.02 17.15
CA LYS A 49 11.86 2.77 17.15
C LYS A 49 12.59 2.54 15.83
N THR A 50 13.32 3.55 15.37
CA THR A 50 14.06 3.51 14.09
C THR A 50 14.87 2.22 13.92
N GLN A 51 15.59 1.77 14.96
CA GLN A 51 16.38 0.54 14.86
C GLN A 51 15.50 -0.69 14.58
N ALA A 52 14.36 -0.84 15.25
CA ALA A 52 13.44 -1.97 15.02
C ALA A 52 12.88 -1.97 13.58
N ILE A 53 12.64 -0.78 13.01
CA ILE A 53 12.22 -0.61 11.62
C ILE A 53 13.33 -1.02 10.66
N LEU A 54 14.57 -0.58 10.91
CA LEU A 54 15.71 -0.94 10.07
C LEU A 54 15.99 -2.45 10.11
N ASP A 55 15.89 -3.08 11.27
CA ASP A 55 16.05 -4.53 11.41
C ASP A 55 14.96 -5.29 10.63
N ALA A 56 13.70 -4.89 10.78
CA ALA A 56 12.58 -5.48 10.04
C ALA A 56 12.70 -5.24 8.52
N PHE A 57 13.13 -4.06 8.12
CA PHE A 57 13.37 -3.75 6.71
C PHE A 57 14.52 -4.57 6.13
N GLY A 58 15.59 -4.80 6.90
CA GLY A 58 16.66 -5.72 6.52
C GLY A 58 16.18 -7.16 6.30
N ILE A 59 15.28 -7.65 7.17
CA ILE A 59 14.63 -8.96 6.99
C ILE A 59 13.80 -8.99 5.70
N LEU A 60 13.03 -7.93 5.41
CA LEU A 60 12.24 -7.79 4.19
C LEU A 60 13.13 -7.86 2.95
N ILE A 61 14.20 -7.06 2.90
CA ILE A 61 15.16 -7.04 1.79
C ILE A 61 15.73 -8.45 1.54
N ASN A 62 16.13 -9.15 2.60
CA ASN A 62 16.65 -10.51 2.48
C ASN A 62 15.59 -11.50 1.95
N LYS A 63 14.36 -11.44 2.48
CA LYS A 63 13.26 -12.34 2.02
C LYS A 63 12.94 -12.09 0.55
N THR A 64 12.81 -10.84 0.12
CA THR A 64 12.46 -10.48 -1.25
C THR A 64 13.58 -10.78 -2.25
N SER A 65 14.83 -10.57 -1.87
CA SER A 65 15.99 -10.92 -2.71
C SER A 65 16.10 -12.42 -2.93
N LYS A 66 15.92 -13.23 -1.88
CA LYS A 66 15.92 -14.70 -1.99
C LYS A 66 14.85 -15.26 -2.93
N CYS A 67 13.71 -14.57 -3.01
CA CYS A 67 12.62 -14.95 -3.91
C CYS A 67 12.79 -14.42 -5.35
N GLY A 68 13.89 -13.74 -5.67
CA GLY A 68 14.14 -13.17 -7.00
C GLY A 68 13.32 -11.92 -7.32
N MET A 69 12.66 -11.32 -6.31
CA MET A 69 11.85 -10.11 -6.44
C MET A 69 12.35 -9.01 -5.48
N PRO A 70 13.62 -8.56 -5.61
CA PRO A 70 14.19 -7.58 -4.69
C PRO A 70 13.41 -6.28 -4.69
N VAL A 71 13.36 -5.60 -3.54
CA VAL A 71 12.74 -4.28 -3.44
C VAL A 71 13.50 -3.28 -4.29
N LYS A 72 12.84 -2.68 -5.27
CA LYS A 72 13.38 -1.60 -6.13
C LYS A 72 12.68 -0.28 -5.84
N ILE A 73 11.38 -0.35 -5.63
CA ILE A 73 10.51 0.78 -5.31
C ILE A 73 9.77 0.45 -4.03
N LEU A 74 9.79 1.36 -3.07
CA LEU A 74 9.03 1.26 -1.84
C LEU A 74 8.15 2.49 -1.69
N THR A 75 6.86 2.28 -1.47
CA THR A 75 5.91 3.35 -1.13
C THR A 75 5.42 3.17 0.29
N THR A 76 5.50 4.22 1.11
CA THR A 76 5.00 4.26 2.49
C THR A 76 4.14 5.50 2.69
N ASP A 77 3.49 5.60 3.84
CA ASP A 77 2.91 6.85 4.30
C ASP A 77 4.01 7.86 4.77
N LEU A 78 3.56 9.03 5.22
CA LEU A 78 4.43 10.08 5.78
C LEU A 78 4.79 9.83 7.27
N GLY A 79 4.70 8.61 7.75
CA GLY A 79 5.11 8.27 9.12
C GLY A 79 6.57 8.67 9.40
N SER A 80 6.82 9.28 10.56
CA SER A 80 8.16 9.73 10.96
C SER A 80 9.20 8.62 10.95
N GLU A 81 8.75 7.39 11.09
CA GLU A 81 9.55 6.18 11.02
C GLU A 81 10.18 5.94 9.66
N TRP A 82 9.46 6.28 8.57
CA TRP A 82 9.88 6.06 7.19
C TRP A 82 10.74 7.20 6.63
N ILE A 83 10.58 8.42 7.16
CA ILE A 83 11.27 9.62 6.66
C ILE A 83 12.58 9.92 7.41
N SER A 84 13.01 9.05 8.34
CA SER A 84 14.24 9.23 9.09
C SER A 84 15.48 9.15 8.18
N ASP A 85 16.51 9.94 8.49
CA ASP A 85 17.79 9.89 7.76
C ASP A 85 18.42 8.50 7.75
N ALA A 86 18.27 7.76 8.86
CA ALA A 86 18.79 6.42 8.97
C ALA A 86 18.10 5.45 7.97
N PHE A 87 16.77 5.56 7.81
CA PHE A 87 16.02 4.78 6.83
C PHE A 87 16.41 5.16 5.41
N ASN A 88 16.49 6.45 5.10
CA ASN A 88 16.88 6.96 3.79
C ASN A 88 18.30 6.52 3.39
N LYS A 89 19.26 6.51 4.33
CA LYS A 89 20.62 5.98 4.10
C LYS A 89 20.60 4.50 3.72
N VAL A 90 19.78 3.67 4.40
CA VAL A 90 19.65 2.24 4.07
C VAL A 90 18.98 2.06 2.71
N ALA A 91 17.90 2.77 2.41
CA ALA A 91 17.22 2.70 1.13
C ALA A 91 18.16 3.07 -0.03
N THR A 92 18.91 4.17 0.10
CA THR A 92 19.90 4.62 -0.89
C THR A 92 21.03 3.59 -1.08
N LYS A 93 21.58 3.06 0.01
CA LYS A 93 22.63 2.01 -0.04
C LYS A 93 22.15 0.77 -0.79
N GLN A 94 20.89 0.41 -0.64
CA GLN A 94 20.26 -0.74 -1.30
C GLN A 94 19.71 -0.41 -2.71
N LYS A 95 19.91 0.82 -3.20
CA LYS A 95 19.38 1.32 -4.49
C LYS A 95 17.86 1.20 -4.58
N ILE A 96 17.16 1.43 -3.48
CA ILE A 96 15.70 1.42 -3.37
C ILE A 96 15.19 2.85 -3.54
N HIS A 97 14.30 3.07 -4.52
CA HIS A 97 13.58 4.33 -4.66
C HIS A 97 12.42 4.37 -3.66
N HIS A 98 12.55 5.20 -2.64
CA HIS A 98 11.54 5.38 -1.62
C HIS A 98 10.64 6.57 -1.95
N PHE A 99 9.34 6.33 -2.01
CA PHE A 99 8.29 7.33 -2.21
C PHE A 99 7.37 7.37 -1.00
N THR A 100 7.01 8.56 -0.57
CA THR A 100 5.98 8.77 0.46
C THR A 100 4.68 9.23 -0.18
N ALA A 101 3.56 8.64 0.23
CA ALA A 101 2.24 9.10 -0.16
C ALA A 101 1.93 10.42 0.57
N GLN A 102 1.54 11.46 -0.15
CA GLN A 102 1.14 12.73 0.46
C GLN A 102 -0.23 12.60 1.15
N GLU A 103 -0.46 13.46 2.14
CA GLU A 103 -1.75 13.53 2.83
C GLU A 103 -2.89 13.81 1.84
N GLY A 104 -3.94 13.00 1.86
CA GLY A 104 -5.03 13.07 0.87
C GLY A 104 -4.88 12.14 -0.33
N ASP A 105 -3.72 11.53 -0.57
CA ASP A 105 -3.46 10.64 -1.70
C ASP A 105 -3.77 9.17 -1.33
N HIS A 106 -4.99 8.95 -0.79
CA HIS A 106 -5.45 7.63 -0.31
C HIS A 106 -5.37 6.52 -1.37
N HIS A 107 -5.32 6.89 -2.65
CA HIS A 107 -5.22 5.90 -3.73
C HIS A 107 -3.83 5.25 -3.83
N LYS A 108 -2.77 5.93 -3.36
CA LYS A 108 -1.39 5.41 -3.46
C LYS A 108 -1.09 4.26 -2.51
N MET A 109 -1.82 4.16 -1.37
CA MET A 109 -1.60 3.12 -0.35
C MET A 109 -2.71 2.04 -0.31
N GLY A 110 -3.66 2.08 -1.24
CA GLY A 110 -4.85 1.23 -1.21
C GLY A 110 -4.59 -0.28 -1.23
N MET A 111 -3.43 -0.73 -1.72
CA MET A 111 -3.11 -2.16 -1.72
C MET A 111 -2.66 -2.63 -0.35
N ILE A 112 -1.78 -1.89 0.32
CA ILE A 112 -1.32 -2.24 1.66
C ILE A 112 -2.46 -2.09 2.68
N GLU A 113 -3.32 -1.07 2.54
CA GLU A 113 -4.50 -0.92 3.39
C GLU A 113 -5.44 -2.12 3.28
N ARG A 114 -5.68 -2.61 2.07
CA ARG A 114 -6.48 -3.82 1.83
C ARG A 114 -5.81 -5.07 2.41
N PHE A 115 -4.51 -5.21 2.23
CA PHE A 115 -3.72 -6.29 2.81
C PHE A 115 -3.82 -6.26 4.34
N ASN A 116 -3.62 -5.10 4.97
CA ASN A 116 -3.75 -4.93 6.42
C ASN A 116 -5.15 -5.29 6.93
N ARG A 117 -6.20 -4.91 6.20
CA ARG A 117 -7.58 -5.31 6.52
C ARG A 117 -7.74 -6.83 6.48
N THR A 118 -7.19 -7.48 5.46
CA THR A 118 -7.23 -8.94 5.32
C THR A 118 -6.47 -9.62 6.46
N MET A 119 -5.26 -9.17 6.78
CA MET A 119 -4.47 -9.72 7.88
C MET A 119 -5.18 -9.56 9.24
N LYS A 120 -5.75 -8.38 9.52
CA LYS A 120 -6.55 -8.15 10.74
C LYS A 120 -7.74 -9.09 10.82
N ALA A 121 -8.43 -9.34 9.71
CA ALA A 121 -9.57 -10.27 9.66
C ALA A 121 -9.13 -11.72 9.89
N LEU A 122 -8.02 -12.16 9.29
CA LEU A 122 -7.48 -13.52 9.49
C LEU A 122 -7.01 -13.74 10.92
N LEU A 123 -6.28 -12.78 11.50
CA LEU A 123 -5.87 -12.81 12.90
C LEU A 123 -7.09 -12.84 13.84
N GLY A 124 -8.12 -12.02 13.57
CA GLY A 124 -9.35 -12.01 14.36
C GLY A 124 -10.08 -13.35 14.33
N LYS A 125 -10.19 -13.98 13.15
CA LYS A 125 -10.76 -15.34 13.02
C LYS A 125 -9.96 -16.37 13.80
N TYR A 126 -8.63 -16.30 13.70
CA TYR A 126 -7.75 -17.20 14.45
C TYR A 126 -7.92 -17.03 15.97
N PHE A 127 -7.96 -15.78 16.46
CA PHE A 127 -8.15 -15.51 17.89
C PHE A 127 -9.47 -16.08 18.40
N THR A 128 -10.53 -15.99 17.63
CA THR A 128 -11.85 -16.54 17.99
C THR A 128 -11.86 -18.07 17.94
N ALA A 129 -11.35 -18.64 16.84
CA ALA A 129 -11.39 -20.09 16.63
C ALA A 129 -10.58 -20.89 17.66
N PHE A 130 -9.44 -20.34 18.07
CA PHE A 130 -8.50 -21.02 18.99
C PHE A 130 -8.46 -20.41 20.40
N ASN A 131 -9.32 -19.44 20.70
CA ASN A 131 -9.38 -18.73 21.99
C ASN A 131 -8.01 -18.24 22.50
N THR A 132 -7.17 -17.73 21.59
CA THR A 132 -5.77 -17.38 21.89
C THR A 132 -5.60 -16.07 22.63
N LYS A 133 -6.72 -15.36 22.94
CA LYS A 133 -6.73 -14.04 23.62
C LYS A 133 -5.88 -12.98 22.91
N GLY A 134 -5.61 -13.16 21.61
CA GLY A 134 -4.80 -12.22 20.80
C GLY A 134 -3.32 -12.60 20.68
N LYS A 135 -2.91 -13.82 21.00
CA LYS A 135 -1.56 -14.31 20.73
C LYS A 135 -1.41 -14.58 19.23
N TRP A 136 -0.57 -13.79 18.55
CA TRP A 136 -0.37 -13.86 17.11
C TRP A 136 1.06 -14.22 16.68
N ILE A 137 2.04 -14.07 17.57
CA ILE A 137 3.46 -14.22 17.21
C ILE A 137 3.79 -15.62 16.69
N ASP A 138 3.18 -16.65 17.23
CA ASP A 138 3.48 -18.04 16.88
C ASP A 138 2.80 -18.50 15.58
N THR A 139 1.77 -17.78 15.11
CA THR A 139 0.96 -18.16 13.93
C THR A 139 1.07 -17.17 12.77
N LEU A 140 1.76 -16.05 12.97
CA LEU A 140 1.82 -14.99 11.95
C LEU A 140 2.38 -15.50 10.61
N GLU A 141 3.41 -16.33 10.64
CA GLU A 141 4.01 -16.90 9.44
C GLU A 141 3.05 -17.83 8.69
N ASP A 142 2.30 -18.66 9.42
CA ASP A 142 1.31 -19.57 8.82
C ASP A 142 0.15 -18.79 8.17
N ILE A 143 -0.30 -17.72 8.81
CA ILE A 143 -1.36 -16.86 8.26
C ILE A 143 -0.87 -16.19 6.97
N VAL A 144 0.35 -15.67 6.93
CA VAL A 144 0.95 -15.07 5.74
C VAL A 144 1.18 -16.12 4.65
N TYR A 145 1.64 -17.32 5.03
CA TYR A 145 1.77 -18.44 4.10
C TYR A 145 0.45 -18.78 3.44
N ASN A 146 -0.60 -18.96 4.23
CA ASN A 146 -1.95 -19.27 3.73
C ASN A 146 -2.49 -18.14 2.82
N TYR A 147 -2.30 -16.87 3.20
CA TYR A 147 -2.67 -15.75 2.34
C TYR A 147 -1.98 -15.83 0.97
N ASN A 148 -0.66 -16.07 0.95
CA ASN A 148 0.13 -16.12 -0.28
C ASN A 148 -0.20 -17.33 -1.17
N HIS A 149 -0.81 -18.39 -0.61
CA HIS A 149 -1.26 -19.58 -1.34
C HIS A 149 -2.77 -19.61 -1.59
N THR A 150 -3.50 -18.55 -1.20
CA THR A 150 -4.94 -18.43 -1.47
C THR A 150 -5.16 -17.68 -2.78
N PHE A 151 -6.14 -18.12 -3.58
CA PHE A 151 -6.54 -17.47 -4.84
C PHE A 151 -6.96 -16.02 -4.59
N HIS A 152 -6.36 -15.10 -5.34
CA HIS A 152 -6.59 -13.68 -5.24
C HIS A 152 -7.36 -13.16 -6.47
N ARG A 153 -8.63 -12.78 -6.29
CA ARG A 153 -9.51 -12.33 -7.39
C ARG A 153 -8.91 -11.22 -8.27
N GLY A 154 -8.16 -10.29 -7.68
CA GLY A 154 -7.62 -9.15 -8.42
C GLY A 154 -6.50 -9.48 -9.40
N ILE A 155 -5.86 -10.64 -9.24
CA ILE A 155 -4.78 -11.12 -10.12
C ILE A 155 -5.09 -12.48 -10.75
N GLN A 156 -6.26 -13.07 -10.44
CA GLN A 156 -6.77 -14.33 -11.00
C GLN A 156 -5.84 -15.53 -10.80
N CYS A 157 -5.01 -15.51 -9.76
CA CYS A 157 -4.12 -16.61 -9.35
C CYS A 157 -3.73 -16.41 -7.88
N THR A 158 -2.91 -17.30 -7.33
CA THR A 158 -2.31 -17.07 -6.01
C THR A 158 -1.12 -16.10 -6.10
N PRO A 159 -0.84 -15.31 -5.07
CA PRO A 159 0.38 -14.49 -5.00
C PRO A 159 1.67 -15.27 -5.24
N MET A 160 1.72 -16.52 -4.79
CA MET A 160 2.88 -17.41 -4.97
C MET A 160 3.07 -17.84 -6.43
N GLU A 161 1.99 -18.13 -7.17
CA GLU A 161 2.06 -18.43 -8.60
C GLU A 161 2.52 -17.20 -9.39
N ALA A 162 1.97 -16.04 -9.08
CA ALA A 162 2.36 -14.78 -9.71
C ALA A 162 3.85 -14.46 -9.49
N GLU A 163 4.39 -14.71 -8.29
CA GLU A 163 5.81 -14.51 -8.01
C GLU A 163 6.70 -15.41 -8.86
N LYS A 164 6.35 -16.67 -8.99
CA LYS A 164 7.16 -17.67 -9.71
C LYS A 164 7.15 -17.50 -11.23
N SER A 165 6.10 -16.90 -11.80
CA SER A 165 5.91 -16.83 -13.25
C SER A 165 5.98 -15.41 -13.81
N LYS A 166 6.99 -15.13 -14.64
CA LYS A 166 7.09 -13.87 -15.38
C LYS A 166 5.92 -13.67 -16.34
N THR A 167 5.43 -14.74 -16.94
CA THR A 167 4.28 -14.71 -17.87
C THR A 167 3.01 -14.26 -17.14
N ILE A 168 2.71 -14.86 -15.98
CA ILE A 168 1.56 -14.45 -15.17
C ILE A 168 1.68 -12.99 -14.78
N ARG A 169 2.86 -12.51 -14.35
CA ARG A 169 3.06 -11.09 -14.03
C ARG A 169 2.83 -10.15 -15.22
N ALA A 170 3.24 -10.59 -16.42
CA ALA A 170 2.97 -9.83 -17.65
C ALA A 170 1.45 -9.73 -17.92
N GLN A 171 0.72 -10.83 -17.82
CA GLN A 171 -0.75 -10.86 -17.97
C GLN A 171 -1.46 -9.97 -16.92
N ILE A 172 -1.01 -10.01 -15.67
CA ILE A 172 -1.56 -9.14 -14.61
C ILE A 172 -1.38 -7.66 -14.97
N ARG A 173 -0.19 -7.27 -15.47
CA ARG A 173 0.09 -5.88 -15.89
C ARG A 173 -0.76 -5.47 -17.09
N GLU A 174 -0.89 -6.32 -18.07
CA GLU A 174 -1.72 -6.08 -19.26
C GLU A 174 -3.19 -5.86 -18.87
N ALA A 175 -3.75 -6.75 -18.04
CA ALA A 175 -5.11 -6.62 -17.53
C ALA A 175 -5.31 -5.32 -16.71
N ALA A 176 -4.33 -4.90 -15.92
CA ALA A 176 -4.38 -3.66 -15.17
C ALA A 176 -4.31 -2.43 -16.09
N SER A 177 -3.45 -2.47 -17.11
CA SER A 177 -3.31 -1.42 -18.12
C SER A 177 -4.61 -1.22 -18.91
N PHE A 178 -5.22 -2.32 -19.36
CA PHE A 178 -6.50 -2.29 -20.05
C PHE A 178 -7.60 -1.68 -19.18
N LYS A 179 -7.64 -2.03 -17.89
CA LYS A 179 -8.61 -1.47 -16.96
C LYS A 179 -8.42 0.03 -16.74
N THR A 180 -7.17 0.50 -16.75
CA THR A 180 -6.85 1.92 -16.64
C THR A 180 -7.25 2.66 -17.92
N SER A 181 -6.99 2.10 -19.10
CA SER A 181 -7.38 2.72 -20.38
C SER A 181 -8.91 2.88 -20.51
N LEU A 182 -9.69 1.91 -20.04
CA LEU A 182 -11.15 2.03 -19.99
C LEU A 182 -11.64 3.15 -19.05
N LEU A 183 -10.87 3.49 -18.03
CA LEU A 183 -11.18 4.59 -17.11
C LEU A 183 -10.71 5.95 -17.64
N ASP A 184 -9.70 5.98 -18.50
CA ASP A 184 -9.18 7.22 -19.10
C ASP A 184 -10.13 7.86 -20.12
N HIS A 185 -11.11 7.11 -20.67
CA HIS A 185 -12.16 7.69 -21.53
C HIS A 185 -13.09 8.69 -20.80
N THR A 186 -12.91 8.89 -19.50
CA THR A 186 -13.64 9.92 -18.74
C THR A 186 -12.87 11.22 -18.59
N LYS A 187 -11.70 11.36 -19.23
CA LYS A 187 -10.79 12.52 -19.09
C LYS A 187 -10.64 13.38 -20.34
N ASP A 188 -11.68 13.56 -21.10
CA ASP A 188 -11.71 14.61 -22.11
C ASP A 188 -12.09 15.95 -21.43
N LEU A 189 -11.19 16.44 -20.57
CA LEU A 189 -11.28 17.78 -20.01
C LEU A 189 -10.41 18.70 -20.85
N HIS A 190 -11.00 19.75 -21.42
CA HIS A 190 -10.32 20.70 -22.29
C HIS A 190 -10.33 22.10 -21.68
N VAL A 191 -9.37 22.94 -22.13
CA VAL A 191 -9.36 24.37 -21.78
C VAL A 191 -10.70 25.00 -22.16
N GLY A 192 -11.31 25.72 -21.22
CA GLY A 192 -12.63 26.30 -21.34
C GLY A 192 -13.77 25.45 -20.78
N ASP A 193 -13.53 24.20 -20.43
CA ASP A 193 -14.56 23.36 -19.83
C ASP A 193 -14.94 23.86 -18.43
N ARG A 194 -16.23 23.74 -18.11
CA ARG A 194 -16.79 24.11 -16.80
C ARG A 194 -16.85 22.89 -15.91
N VAL A 195 -16.08 22.93 -14.82
CA VAL A 195 -15.91 21.79 -13.90
C VAL A 195 -16.29 22.15 -12.46
N ARG A 196 -16.55 21.13 -11.65
CA ARG A 196 -16.70 21.22 -10.19
C ARG A 196 -15.57 20.44 -9.54
N VAL A 197 -15.00 20.99 -8.48
CA VAL A 197 -13.92 20.34 -7.71
C VAL A 197 -14.55 19.43 -6.67
N LEU A 198 -13.99 18.24 -6.50
CA LEU A 198 -14.36 17.32 -5.42
C LEU A 198 -13.95 17.94 -4.08
N ARG A 199 -14.88 18.05 -3.15
CA ARG A 199 -14.60 18.60 -1.82
C ARG A 199 -13.90 17.56 -0.95
N ASN A 200 -12.80 17.95 -0.30
CA ASN A 200 -12.25 17.18 0.80
C ASN A 200 -13.25 17.20 1.96
N ARG A 201 -13.78 16.03 2.29
CA ARG A 201 -14.74 15.88 3.39
C ARG A 201 -14.00 15.41 4.63
N ASN A 202 -14.38 15.96 5.79
CA ASN A 202 -13.97 15.39 7.06
C ASN A 202 -14.63 14.01 7.26
N LEU A 203 -13.94 13.10 7.94
CA LEU A 203 -14.39 11.73 8.23
C LEU A 203 -15.80 11.66 8.86
N PHE A 204 -16.25 12.74 9.50
CA PHE A 204 -17.55 12.85 10.18
C PHE A 204 -18.65 13.50 9.30
N GLU A 205 -18.31 14.05 8.15
CA GLU A 205 -19.24 14.69 7.24
C GLU A 205 -19.87 13.65 6.30
N LYS A 206 -20.83 12.86 6.81
CA LYS A 206 -21.48 11.79 6.04
C LYS A 206 -22.50 12.29 5.03
N GLU A 207 -23.09 13.45 5.26
CA GLU A 207 -24.13 14.06 4.44
C GLU A 207 -23.68 15.41 3.87
N GLY A 208 -24.07 15.73 2.64
CA GLY A 208 -23.73 16.97 1.96
C GLY A 208 -23.18 16.79 0.53
N PRO A 209 -23.10 17.85 -0.27
CA PRO A 209 -22.69 17.78 -1.65
C PRO A 209 -21.21 17.35 -1.77
N LYS A 210 -20.96 16.35 -2.63
CA LYS A 210 -19.62 15.85 -2.91
C LYS A 210 -18.75 16.84 -3.68
N TRP A 211 -19.38 17.73 -4.42
CA TRP A 211 -18.73 18.66 -5.35
C TRP A 211 -18.83 20.09 -4.84
N SER A 212 -17.93 20.95 -5.30
CA SER A 212 -17.96 22.38 -5.03
C SER A 212 -19.29 23.01 -5.50
N ARG A 213 -19.83 23.98 -4.73
CA ARG A 213 -20.96 24.78 -5.19
C ARG A 213 -20.55 25.67 -6.38
N GLN A 214 -19.36 26.20 -6.33
CA GLN A 214 -18.76 27.01 -7.36
C GLN A 214 -18.39 26.13 -8.57
N ILE A 215 -18.64 26.65 -9.77
CA ILE A 215 -18.22 26.10 -11.04
C ILE A 215 -16.97 26.86 -11.47
N TYR A 216 -15.95 26.13 -11.89
CA TYR A 216 -14.67 26.66 -12.35
C TYR A 216 -14.52 26.41 -13.83
N GLU A 217 -13.75 27.25 -14.51
CA GLU A 217 -13.35 27.08 -15.91
C GLU A 217 -11.88 26.60 -15.96
N ILE A 218 -11.60 25.64 -16.81
CA ILE A 218 -10.22 25.14 -17.01
C ILE A 218 -9.42 26.20 -17.81
N GLU A 219 -8.37 26.72 -17.20
CA GLU A 219 -7.47 27.70 -17.81
C GLU A 219 -6.35 27.01 -18.59
N LYS A 220 -5.83 25.91 -18.06
CA LYS A 220 -4.76 25.12 -18.65
C LYS A 220 -4.97 23.64 -18.35
N ASP A 221 -4.75 22.80 -19.35
CA ASP A 221 -4.78 21.35 -19.25
C ASP A 221 -3.35 20.81 -19.43
N ASP A 222 -2.89 20.08 -18.44
CA ASP A 222 -1.63 19.31 -18.47
C ASP A 222 -2.00 17.82 -18.39
N ILE A 223 -1.11 16.92 -18.80
CA ILE A 223 -1.34 15.46 -18.94
C ILE A 223 -2.00 14.81 -17.71
N THR A 224 -1.79 15.34 -16.51
CA THR A 224 -2.29 14.76 -15.25
C THR A 224 -3.05 15.72 -14.36
N THR A 225 -3.03 17.02 -14.65
CA THR A 225 -3.59 18.10 -13.83
C THR A 225 -4.19 19.19 -14.69
N CYS A 226 -5.23 19.86 -14.19
CA CYS A 226 -5.80 21.03 -14.83
C CYS A 226 -5.65 22.25 -13.93
N LYS A 227 -5.27 23.41 -14.50
CA LYS A 227 -5.30 24.69 -13.78
C LYS A 227 -6.68 25.31 -13.93
N LEU A 228 -7.28 25.70 -12.82
CA LEU A 228 -8.59 26.37 -12.80
C LEU A 228 -8.43 27.88 -12.73
N LYS A 229 -9.23 28.60 -13.50
CA LYS A 229 -9.23 30.07 -13.55
C LYS A 229 -9.55 30.64 -12.17
N GLY A 230 -8.63 31.47 -11.63
CA GLY A 230 -8.76 32.09 -10.32
C GLY A 230 -8.35 31.21 -9.11
N GLN A 231 -7.67 30.08 -9.36
CA GLN A 231 -7.04 29.28 -8.29
C GLN A 231 -5.56 29.04 -8.63
N ASP A 232 -4.67 29.28 -7.66
CA ASP A 232 -3.23 29.11 -7.86
C ASP A 232 -2.77 27.65 -7.82
N ARG A 233 -3.56 26.71 -7.33
CA ARG A 233 -3.32 25.23 -7.38
C ARG A 233 -4.61 24.44 -7.18
N VAL A 234 -4.85 23.43 -7.98
CA VAL A 234 -5.69 22.25 -7.68
C VAL A 234 -4.88 21.00 -8.00
#